data_c4174df57d3fac2793bf62e1accf3973
#
_entry.id   c4174df57d3fac2793bf62e1accf3973
#
_cell.length_a   1.000
_cell.length_b   1.000
_cell.length_c   1.000
_cell.angle_alpha   90.00
_cell.angle_beta   90.00
_cell.angle_gamma   90.00
#
_symmetry.space_group_name_H-M   'P 1'
#
loop_
_entity.id
_entity.type
_entity.pdbx_description
1 polymer ?
#
loop_
_entity_poly.entity_id
_entity_poly.type
_entity_poly.pdbx_seq_one_letter_code
_entity_poly.pdbx_strand_id
1 'polypeptide(L)'
;MDQKTVNRRNRNRGKAHERRVAEKLGNWFRIPYSGSSELWGLGDVRDKDDKFRSRYMIECKTITPKSVKEVNFIIKQEWLQGKTGIIDKAKKELNKFWGLAFTKKGSSKTFMIIPLEDFRTYTRAIEILRAKGIIDDSKDVSRETTTAEIDRVYNEINE
;
A
#
# COMPACT_ATOMS: atom_id res chain seq x y z
N MET A 1 -6.63 -1.81 32.92
CA MET A 1 -5.75 -0.99 32.05
C MET A 1 -6.59 0.16 31.54
N ASP A 2 -6.12 1.39 31.69
CA ASP A 2 -6.84 2.59 31.28
C ASP A 2 -7.05 2.63 29.75
N GLN A 3 -8.22 3.07 29.30
CA GLN A 3 -8.62 3.18 27.90
C GLN A 3 -7.63 4.06 27.08
N LYS A 4 -7.10 5.12 27.68
CA LYS A 4 -6.08 5.99 27.06
C LYS A 4 -4.82 5.21 26.72
N THR A 5 -4.36 4.34 27.61
CA THR A 5 -3.19 3.48 27.40
C THR A 5 -3.43 2.47 26.29
N VAL A 6 -4.62 1.87 26.21
CA VAL A 6 -5.01 0.94 25.14
C VAL A 6 -5.00 1.67 23.79
N ASN A 7 -5.62 2.83 23.71
CA ASN A 7 -5.68 3.64 22.48
C ASN A 7 -4.28 4.07 22.01
N ARG A 8 -3.40 4.50 22.93
CA ARG A 8 -2.01 4.85 22.62
C ARG A 8 -1.24 3.65 22.05
N ARG A 9 -1.39 2.45 22.65
CA ARG A 9 -0.74 1.23 22.14
C ARG A 9 -1.24 0.84 20.76
N ASN A 10 -2.54 0.92 20.52
CA ASN A 10 -3.12 0.61 19.21
C ASN A 10 -2.63 1.59 18.14
N ARG A 11 -2.58 2.87 18.44
CA ARG A 11 -2.03 3.90 17.54
C ARG A 11 -0.56 3.66 17.21
N ASN A 12 0.26 3.31 18.21
CA ASN A 12 1.69 3.04 17.97
C ASN A 12 1.90 1.78 17.11
N ARG A 13 1.06 0.75 17.26
CA ARG A 13 1.08 -0.45 16.41
C ARG A 13 0.70 -0.13 14.97
N GLY A 14 -0.33 0.69 14.75
CA GLY A 14 -0.70 1.17 13.43
C GLY A 14 0.48 1.85 12.75
N LYS A 15 1.07 2.85 13.40
CA LYS A 15 2.26 3.56 12.89
C LYS A 15 3.45 2.64 12.60
N ALA A 16 3.68 1.62 13.42
CA ALA A 16 4.75 0.65 13.20
C ALA A 16 4.46 -0.25 11.98
N HIS A 17 3.19 -0.58 11.73
CA HIS A 17 2.80 -1.32 10.53
C HIS A 17 2.97 -0.47 9.27
N GLU A 18 2.49 0.78 9.27
CA GLU A 18 2.66 1.74 8.18
C GLU A 18 4.13 1.91 7.78
N ARG A 19 5.04 2.06 8.77
CA ARG A 19 6.49 2.14 8.52
C ARG A 19 7.03 0.87 7.85
N ARG A 20 6.66 -0.31 8.35
CA ARG A 20 7.09 -1.59 7.75
C ARG A 20 6.58 -1.77 6.33
N VAL A 21 5.37 -1.32 6.03
CA VAL A 21 4.84 -1.34 4.65
C VAL A 21 5.68 -0.41 3.77
N ALA A 22 5.94 0.80 4.21
CA ALA A 22 6.78 1.76 3.50
C ALA A 22 8.19 1.22 3.24
N GLU A 23 8.83 0.62 4.25
CA GLU A 23 10.16 -0.02 4.12
C GLU A 23 10.17 -1.16 3.09
N LYS A 24 9.13 -2.01 3.11
CA LYS A 24 9.00 -3.13 2.16
C LYS A 24 8.75 -2.68 0.72
N LEU A 25 8.12 -1.54 0.52
CA LEU A 25 7.90 -0.93 -0.79
C LEU A 25 9.14 -0.17 -1.31
N GLY A 26 10.20 -0.05 -0.50
CA GLY A 26 11.47 0.56 -0.88
C GLY A 26 11.44 2.08 -0.73
N ASN A 27 11.25 2.81 -1.83
CA ASN A 27 11.31 4.28 -1.83
C ASN A 27 10.02 4.97 -1.33
N TRP A 28 9.36 4.37 -0.34
CA TRP A 28 8.11 4.89 0.22
C TRP A 28 8.30 5.43 1.64
N PHE A 29 7.39 6.27 2.09
CA PHE A 29 7.38 6.77 3.46
C PHE A 29 5.97 6.76 4.06
N ARG A 30 5.93 6.71 5.38
CA ARG A 30 4.70 6.86 6.14
C ARG A 30 4.24 8.31 6.10
N ILE A 31 2.97 8.54 5.76
CA ILE A 31 2.38 9.88 5.79
C ILE A 31 2.17 10.31 7.24
N PRO A 32 2.76 11.44 7.68
CA PRO A 32 2.48 12.00 8.99
C PRO A 32 1.01 12.44 9.05
N TYR A 33 0.33 12.12 10.15
CA TYR A 33 -1.06 12.53 10.39
C TYR A 33 -2.06 12.04 9.33
N SER A 34 -1.81 10.88 8.70
CA SER A 34 -2.75 10.24 7.78
C SER A 34 -4.15 10.18 8.40
N GLY A 35 -5.15 10.63 7.65
CA GLY A 35 -6.55 10.70 8.10
C GLY A 35 -6.96 11.98 8.85
N SER A 36 -6.03 12.90 9.17
CA SER A 36 -6.35 14.16 9.84
C SER A 36 -5.89 15.42 9.09
N SER A 37 -5.12 15.28 8.03
CA SER A 37 -4.63 16.40 7.23
C SER A 37 -4.80 16.12 5.74
N GLU A 38 -5.60 16.94 5.08
CA GLU A 38 -5.75 16.91 3.61
C GLU A 38 -4.48 17.33 2.86
N LEU A 39 -3.55 18.01 3.54
CA LEU A 39 -2.30 18.48 2.96
C LEU A 39 -1.38 17.36 2.45
N TRP A 40 -1.46 16.17 3.07
CA TRP A 40 -0.58 15.04 2.78
C TRP A 40 -1.27 13.89 2.02
N GLY A 41 -2.55 14.06 1.68
CA GLY A 41 -3.36 13.01 1.07
C GLY A 41 -3.97 12.04 2.07
N LEU A 42 -4.86 11.17 1.58
CA LEU A 42 -5.73 10.33 2.41
C LEU A 42 -5.15 8.93 2.73
N GLY A 43 -4.05 8.51 2.10
CA GLY A 43 -3.42 7.20 2.33
C GLY A 43 -2.53 7.17 3.58
N ASP A 44 -2.05 5.99 3.94
CA ASP A 44 -1.14 5.79 5.09
C ASP A 44 0.34 5.83 4.69
N VAL A 45 0.66 5.41 3.47
CA VAL A 45 2.02 5.43 2.92
C VAL A 45 2.04 5.99 1.51
N ARG A 46 3.16 6.62 1.14
CA ARG A 46 3.34 7.35 -0.11
C ARG A 46 4.74 7.13 -0.67
N ASP A 47 4.86 7.17 -2.00
CA ASP A 47 6.13 7.19 -2.70
C ASP A 47 6.87 8.51 -2.45
N LYS A 48 8.18 8.46 -2.22
CA LYS A 48 9.03 9.63 -1.98
C LYS A 48 9.27 10.45 -3.24
N ASP A 49 9.26 9.82 -4.41
CA ASP A 49 9.52 10.48 -5.68
C ASP A 49 8.30 11.23 -6.21
N ASP A 50 7.11 10.88 -5.72
CA ASP A 50 5.88 11.57 -6.05
C ASP A 50 5.66 12.78 -5.12
N LYS A 51 6.22 13.92 -5.51
CA LYS A 51 6.23 15.15 -4.67
C LYS A 51 4.85 15.76 -4.45
N PHE A 52 3.87 15.52 -5.32
CA PHE A 52 2.61 16.27 -5.28
C PHE A 52 1.33 15.44 -5.24
N ARG A 53 1.25 14.31 -5.93
CA ARG A 53 0.08 13.41 -5.91
C ARG A 53 0.53 11.98 -6.21
N SER A 54 0.59 11.16 -5.20
CA SER A 54 0.85 9.74 -5.41
C SER A 54 -0.24 9.15 -6.30
N ARG A 55 0.18 8.48 -7.38
CA ARG A 55 -0.75 7.67 -8.20
C ARG A 55 -1.29 6.48 -7.43
N TYR A 56 -0.60 6.14 -6.36
CA TYR A 56 -0.88 4.96 -5.53
C TYR A 56 -1.33 5.41 -4.15
N MET A 57 -2.47 4.94 -3.74
CA MET A 57 -2.96 5.11 -2.38
C MET A 57 -2.94 3.77 -1.66
N ILE A 58 -2.19 3.68 -0.58
CA ILE A 58 -2.12 2.47 0.24
C ILE A 58 -2.64 2.78 1.63
N GLU A 59 -3.65 2.04 2.03
CA GLU A 59 -4.20 2.03 3.39
C GLU A 59 -3.64 0.84 4.15
N CYS A 60 -3.28 1.02 5.41
CA CYS A 60 -2.67 0.00 6.25
C CYS A 60 -3.62 -0.42 7.39
N LYS A 61 -3.89 -1.71 7.52
CA LYS A 61 -4.75 -2.24 8.59
C LYS A 61 -4.06 -3.36 9.36
N THR A 62 -4.22 -3.35 10.67
CA THR A 62 -3.78 -4.43 11.55
C THR A 62 -4.98 -5.23 12.01
N ILE A 63 -5.01 -6.51 11.68
CA ILE A 63 -6.06 -7.44 12.06
C ILE A 63 -5.71 -8.05 13.43
N THR A 64 -6.58 -7.85 14.41
CA THR A 64 -6.46 -8.52 15.69
C THR A 64 -7.34 -9.76 15.67
N PRO A 65 -6.77 -10.98 15.71
CA PRO A 65 -7.56 -12.21 15.73
C PRO A 65 -8.34 -12.31 17.05
N LYS A 66 -9.52 -12.90 17.00
CA LYS A 66 -10.34 -13.17 18.19
C LYS A 66 -9.70 -14.23 19.09
N SER A 67 -8.97 -15.17 18.50
CA SER A 67 -8.20 -16.19 19.22
C SER A 67 -6.84 -16.44 18.56
N VAL A 68 -5.91 -17.07 19.30
CA VAL A 68 -4.59 -17.45 18.77
C VAL A 68 -4.70 -18.47 17.63
N LYS A 69 -5.74 -19.32 17.67
CA LYS A 69 -6.00 -20.36 16.68
C LYS A 69 -6.70 -19.84 15.41
N GLU A 70 -7.13 -18.57 15.38
CA GLU A 70 -7.83 -18.03 14.22
C GLU A 70 -6.84 -17.83 13.06
N VAL A 71 -7.00 -18.65 12.02
CA VAL A 71 -6.18 -18.61 10.79
C VAL A 71 -6.75 -17.63 9.78
N ASN A 72 -8.06 -17.36 9.86
CA ASN A 72 -8.78 -16.56 8.88
C ASN A 72 -8.50 -15.07 9.00
N PHE A 73 -8.35 -14.40 7.86
CA PHE A 73 -8.32 -12.94 7.78
C PHE A 73 -9.73 -12.44 7.42
N ILE A 74 -10.31 -11.66 8.30
CA ILE A 74 -11.57 -10.98 8.02
C ILE A 74 -11.25 -9.59 7.48
N ILE A 75 -11.49 -9.38 6.20
CA ILE A 75 -11.41 -8.07 5.56
C ILE A 75 -12.78 -7.42 5.69
N LYS A 76 -12.83 -6.32 6.41
CA LYS A 76 -14.07 -5.59 6.61
C LYS A 76 -14.40 -4.78 5.36
N GLN A 77 -15.65 -4.86 4.91
CA GLN A 77 -16.13 -4.09 3.76
C GLN A 77 -15.88 -2.58 3.91
N GLU A 78 -16.02 -2.05 5.12
CA GLU A 78 -15.77 -0.63 5.43
C GLU A 78 -14.32 -0.18 5.19
N TRP A 79 -13.36 -1.10 5.08
CA TRP A 79 -11.98 -0.78 4.72
C TRP A 79 -11.80 -0.60 3.22
N LEU A 80 -12.66 -1.23 2.43
CA LEU A 80 -12.63 -1.15 0.97
C LEU A 80 -13.57 -0.04 0.47
N GLN A 81 -14.80 -0.01 0.96
CA GLN A 81 -15.88 0.86 0.47
C GLN A 81 -16.47 1.73 1.59
N GLY A 82 -17.13 2.82 1.21
CA GLY A 82 -17.77 3.76 2.12
C GLY A 82 -16.86 4.93 2.49
N LYS A 83 -17.38 5.86 3.30
CA LYS A 83 -16.77 7.16 3.60
C LYS A 83 -15.28 7.09 4.01
N THR A 84 -14.87 6.00 4.65
CA THR A 84 -13.49 5.77 5.12
C THR A 84 -12.77 4.67 4.33
N GLY A 85 -13.41 4.06 3.34
CA GLY A 85 -12.86 2.99 2.52
C GLY A 85 -11.81 3.49 1.53
N ILE A 86 -10.82 2.65 1.21
CA ILE A 86 -9.69 3.02 0.34
C ILE A 86 -10.15 3.35 -1.08
N ILE A 87 -11.14 2.64 -1.62
CA ILE A 87 -11.67 2.85 -2.97
C ILE A 87 -12.26 4.25 -3.10
N ASP A 88 -13.09 4.66 -2.13
CA ASP A 88 -13.74 5.97 -2.19
C ASP A 88 -12.77 7.12 -1.88
N LYS A 89 -11.77 6.88 -1.04
CA LYS A 89 -10.66 7.80 -0.83
C LYS A 89 -9.85 8.00 -2.12
N ALA A 90 -9.49 6.91 -2.80
CA ALA A 90 -8.72 6.95 -4.03
C ALA A 90 -9.47 7.73 -5.14
N LYS A 91 -10.78 7.50 -5.28
CA LYS A 91 -11.62 8.27 -6.22
C LYS A 91 -11.61 9.76 -5.92
N LYS A 92 -11.68 10.17 -4.65
CA LYS A 92 -11.66 11.59 -4.25
C LYS A 92 -10.34 12.28 -4.61
N GLU A 93 -9.23 11.59 -4.50
CA GLU A 93 -7.90 12.13 -4.82
C GLU A 93 -7.51 11.93 -6.29
N LEU A 94 -8.41 11.43 -7.13
CA LEU A 94 -8.14 11.08 -8.53
C LEU A 94 -6.98 10.09 -8.68
N ASN A 95 -6.75 9.28 -7.64
CA ASN A 95 -5.74 8.24 -7.71
C ASN A 95 -6.24 7.09 -8.56
N LYS A 96 -5.42 6.67 -9.50
CA LYS A 96 -5.73 5.56 -10.39
C LYS A 96 -5.61 4.21 -9.70
N PHE A 97 -4.73 4.11 -8.70
CA PHE A 97 -4.38 2.84 -8.04
C PHE A 97 -4.62 2.91 -6.54
N TRP A 98 -5.09 1.82 -5.99
CA TRP A 98 -5.24 1.68 -4.55
C TRP A 98 -4.80 0.30 -4.08
N GLY A 99 -4.35 0.21 -2.84
CA GLY A 99 -4.03 -1.04 -2.20
C GLY A 99 -4.38 -1.03 -0.72
N LEU A 100 -4.85 -2.16 -0.22
CA LEU A 100 -5.07 -2.40 1.20
C LEU A 100 -3.98 -3.32 1.72
N ALA A 101 -3.00 -2.78 2.41
CA ALA A 101 -1.95 -3.54 3.09
C ALA A 101 -2.43 -3.96 4.47
N PHE A 102 -2.37 -5.25 4.79
CA PHE A 102 -2.80 -5.73 6.09
C PHE A 102 -1.85 -6.76 6.70
N THR A 103 -1.83 -6.81 8.02
CA THR A 103 -1.05 -7.77 8.80
C THR A 103 -1.86 -8.28 9.97
N LYS A 104 -1.59 -9.51 10.41
CA LYS A 104 -2.09 -10.05 11.67
C LYS A 104 -1.25 -9.48 12.82
N LYS A 105 -1.88 -9.11 13.92
CA LYS A 105 -1.18 -8.69 15.13
C LYS A 105 -0.16 -9.75 15.56
N GLY A 106 1.09 -9.33 15.74
CA GLY A 106 2.20 -10.23 16.10
C GLY A 106 2.87 -10.94 14.93
N SER A 107 2.41 -10.74 13.68
CA SER A 107 3.03 -11.28 12.48
C SER A 107 3.99 -10.27 11.85
N SER A 108 5.10 -10.77 11.29
CA SER A 108 5.99 -10.01 10.40
C SER A 108 5.50 -10.00 8.95
N LYS A 109 4.60 -10.92 8.58
CA LYS A 109 4.04 -11.03 7.22
C LYS A 109 3.04 -9.91 6.97
N THR A 110 3.15 -9.30 5.82
CA THR A 110 2.19 -8.30 5.30
C THR A 110 1.61 -8.84 4.01
N PHE A 111 0.31 -8.72 3.86
CA PHE A 111 -0.43 -9.08 2.65
C PHE A 111 -1.01 -7.81 2.05
N MET A 112 -1.29 -7.84 0.75
CA MET A 112 -1.90 -6.71 0.05
C MET A 112 -3.09 -7.21 -0.78
N ILE A 113 -4.15 -6.43 -0.78
CA ILE A 113 -5.27 -6.55 -1.72
C ILE A 113 -5.12 -5.38 -2.70
N ILE A 114 -5.11 -5.71 -3.98
CA ILE A 114 -5.15 -4.77 -5.09
C ILE A 114 -6.22 -5.25 -6.09
N PRO A 115 -6.76 -4.39 -6.94
CA PRO A 115 -7.61 -4.81 -8.04
C PRO A 115 -6.89 -5.83 -8.94
N LEU A 116 -7.62 -6.84 -9.42
CA LEU A 116 -7.04 -7.86 -10.30
C LEU A 116 -6.56 -7.27 -11.62
N GLU A 117 -7.27 -6.27 -12.13
CA GLU A 117 -6.93 -5.55 -13.35
C GLU A 117 -5.59 -4.82 -13.21
N ASP A 118 -5.36 -4.16 -12.06
CA ASP A 118 -4.10 -3.48 -11.77
C ASP A 118 -2.96 -4.50 -11.68
N PHE A 119 -3.17 -5.62 -10.97
CA PHE A 119 -2.18 -6.69 -10.90
C PHE A 119 -1.81 -7.24 -12.28
N ARG A 120 -2.81 -7.47 -13.15
CA ARG A 120 -2.60 -7.92 -14.54
C ARG A 120 -1.78 -6.91 -15.33
N THR A 121 -2.08 -5.62 -15.19
CA THR A 121 -1.35 -4.57 -15.90
C THR A 121 0.11 -4.48 -15.42
N TYR A 122 0.34 -4.58 -14.10
CA TYR A 122 1.71 -4.63 -13.56
C TYR A 122 2.51 -5.82 -14.06
N THR A 123 1.92 -7.01 -14.06
CA THR A 123 2.62 -8.21 -14.55
C THR A 123 2.99 -8.06 -16.01
N ARG A 124 2.10 -7.51 -16.83
CA ARG A 124 2.37 -7.25 -18.25
C ARG A 124 3.48 -6.21 -18.45
N ALA A 125 3.48 -5.13 -17.65
CA ALA A 125 4.56 -4.13 -17.71
C ALA A 125 5.92 -4.74 -17.34
N ILE A 126 5.97 -5.58 -16.31
CA ILE A 126 7.19 -6.30 -15.91
C ILE A 126 7.68 -7.22 -17.06
N GLU A 127 6.79 -7.95 -17.71
CA GLU A 127 7.14 -8.81 -18.86
C GLU A 127 7.74 -8.02 -20.03
N ILE A 128 7.18 -6.84 -20.34
CA ILE A 128 7.71 -5.95 -21.36
C ILE A 128 9.11 -5.43 -20.98
N LEU A 129 9.31 -5.04 -19.72
CA LEU A 129 10.61 -4.58 -19.23
C LEU A 129 11.68 -5.69 -19.28
N ARG A 130 11.29 -6.94 -18.98
CA ARG A 130 12.15 -8.12 -19.18
C ARG A 130 12.50 -8.32 -20.65
N ALA A 131 11.52 -8.30 -21.54
CA ALA A 131 11.73 -8.45 -22.96
C ALA A 131 12.64 -7.36 -23.56
N LYS A 132 12.59 -6.15 -23.01
CA LYS A 132 13.49 -5.04 -23.36
C LYS A 132 14.89 -5.13 -22.71
N GLY A 133 15.14 -6.15 -21.86
CA GLY A 133 16.41 -6.32 -21.13
C GLY A 133 16.65 -5.28 -20.03
N ILE A 134 15.62 -4.55 -19.62
CA ILE A 134 15.70 -3.53 -18.55
C ILE A 134 15.68 -4.19 -17.17
N ILE A 135 14.95 -5.29 -17.03
CA ILE A 135 14.91 -6.13 -15.83
C ILE A 135 15.63 -7.43 -16.13
N ASP A 136 16.65 -7.74 -15.34
CA ASP A 136 17.39 -9.00 -15.37
C ASP A 136 17.03 -9.83 -14.14
N ASP A 137 16.36 -10.96 -14.34
CA ASP A 137 15.96 -11.88 -13.26
C ASP A 137 17.13 -12.55 -12.55
N SER A 138 18.34 -12.56 -13.15
CA SER A 138 19.55 -13.10 -12.52
C SER A 138 20.15 -12.16 -11.48
N LYS A 139 19.81 -10.90 -11.54
CA LYS A 139 20.17 -9.89 -10.55
C LYS A 139 18.94 -9.67 -9.70
N ASP A 140 19.08 -9.86 -8.40
CA ASP A 140 18.08 -9.39 -7.43
C ASP A 140 17.59 -8.03 -7.94
N VAL A 141 16.26 -7.89 -8.21
CA VAL A 141 15.71 -6.66 -8.78
C VAL A 141 16.07 -5.54 -7.83
N SER A 142 17.32 -5.14 -7.93
CA SER A 142 17.92 -4.13 -7.10
C SER A 142 17.28 -2.83 -7.55
N ARG A 143 16.46 -2.29 -6.71
CA ARG A 143 16.17 -0.89 -6.33
C ARG A 143 16.32 0.23 -7.39
N GLU A 144 16.79 -0.05 -8.61
CA GLU A 144 17.15 0.95 -9.61
C GLU A 144 16.28 0.92 -10.87
N THR A 145 15.44 -0.11 -11.06
CA THR A 145 14.37 0.00 -12.04
C THR A 145 13.35 0.95 -11.42
N THR A 146 13.50 2.20 -11.75
CA THR A 146 12.75 3.28 -11.10
C THR A 146 11.26 3.05 -11.34
N THR A 147 10.45 3.33 -10.35
CA THR A 147 8.98 3.41 -10.48
C THR A 147 8.59 4.17 -11.74
N ALA A 148 9.40 5.15 -12.16
CA ALA A 148 9.24 5.92 -13.39
C ALA A 148 9.30 5.08 -14.68
N GLU A 149 10.14 4.05 -14.77
CA GLU A 149 10.20 3.16 -15.95
C GLU A 149 9.00 2.24 -16.01
N ILE A 150 8.58 1.70 -14.86
CA ILE A 150 7.36 0.89 -14.76
C ILE A 150 6.14 1.75 -15.13
N ASP A 151 6.05 2.96 -14.63
CA ASP A 151 4.97 3.90 -14.90
C ASP A 151 4.93 4.32 -16.37
N ARG A 152 6.09 4.51 -17.00
CA ARG A 152 6.16 4.81 -18.44
C ARG A 152 5.58 3.67 -19.27
N VAL A 153 6.04 2.44 -19.02
CA VAL A 153 5.54 1.25 -19.74
C VAL A 153 4.07 1.00 -19.44
N TYR A 154 3.64 1.24 -18.19
CA TYR A 154 2.23 1.14 -17.82
C TYR A 154 1.35 2.11 -18.61
N ASN A 155 1.79 3.36 -18.78
CA ASN A 155 1.04 4.34 -19.58
C ASN A 155 1.01 3.95 -21.07
N GLU A 156 2.14 3.48 -21.63
CA GLU A 156 2.22 2.99 -23.03
C GLU A 156 1.27 1.80 -23.31
N ILE A 157 0.93 1.00 -22.30
CA ILE A 157 0.00 -0.14 -22.42
C ILE A 157 -1.46 0.29 -22.40
N ASN A 158 -1.78 1.42 -21.75
CA ASN A 158 -3.15 1.87 -21.51
C ASN A 158 -3.57 3.06 -22.38
N GLU A 159 -2.71 3.52 -23.29
CA GLU A 159 -3.03 4.40 -24.43
C GLU A 159 -3.49 3.58 -25.64
#